data_e69542ad399f6a673b454626e5714d17
#
_entry.id   e69542ad399f6a673b454626e5714d17
#
_cell.length_a   1.000
_cell.length_b   1.000
_cell.length_c   1.000
_cell.angle_alpha   90.00
_cell.angle_beta   90.00
_cell.angle_gamma   90.00
#
_symmetry.space_group_name_H-M   'P 1'
#
loop_
_entity.id
_entity.type
_entity.pdbx_description
1 polymer ?
#
loop_
_entity_poly.entity_id
_entity_poly.type
_entity_poly.pdbx_seq_one_letter_code
_entity_poly.pdbx_strand_id
1 'polypeptide(L)'
;MEMIGAWMTIKRGQDWGLPAEAGGADQFAANDMELRAIVEANCSDQTPIPVVGLTGGDLWRALGAPAGGRRRLQSKEAREVSIDVIDVCLGDQNYIAVAHIFFLTSWWRGPVTAVMNSEWRGRWRVAPRAHPNDGWLDVLAGDLPIRQRFLLRERLVTGDHLPNSAIRSGRIKEFSQEFSRPTRAILDGVDEGRHDSVSLKIRPDALTVIY
;
A
#
# COMPACT_ATOMS: atom_id res chain seq x y z
N MET A 1 7.45 28.86 19.35
CA MET A 1 7.23 27.77 20.32
C MET A 1 6.89 26.54 19.50
N GLU A 2 7.92 25.75 19.31
CA GLU A 2 7.94 24.60 18.41
C GLU A 2 7.03 23.50 18.93
N MET A 3 6.04 23.12 18.13
CA MET A 3 5.47 21.78 18.24
C MET A 3 6.05 20.95 17.11
N ILE A 4 7.19 20.38 17.37
CA ILE A 4 7.77 19.31 16.57
C ILE A 4 6.80 18.14 16.67
N GLY A 5 6.09 17.86 15.58
CA GLY A 5 5.28 16.66 15.45
C GLY A 5 6.16 15.43 15.65
N ALA A 6 5.98 14.75 16.77
CA ALA A 6 6.65 13.49 17.02
C ALA A 6 6.16 12.47 16.00
N TRP A 7 7.05 11.98 15.18
CA TRP A 7 6.86 10.88 14.25
C TRP A 7 6.34 9.66 15.01
N MET A 8 5.05 9.38 14.88
CA MET A 8 4.41 8.31 15.64
C MET A 8 4.26 7.06 14.78
N THR A 9 5.38 6.44 14.45
CA THR A 9 5.35 5.05 13.98
C THR A 9 4.64 4.19 15.04
N ILE A 10 3.64 3.42 14.66
CA ILE A 10 2.86 2.58 15.56
C ILE A 10 3.74 1.69 16.40
N LYS A 11 3.51 1.72 17.72
CA LYS A 11 4.04 0.75 18.66
C LYS A 11 2.96 -0.27 19.01
N ARG A 12 3.36 -1.53 19.05
CA ARG A 12 2.46 -2.63 19.39
C ARG A 12 1.71 -2.37 20.68
N GLY A 13 0.36 -2.43 20.62
CA GLY A 13 -0.52 -2.20 21.77
C GLY A 13 -0.94 -0.75 22.00
N GLN A 14 -0.62 0.17 21.09
CA GLN A 14 -1.19 1.51 21.10
C GLN A 14 -2.40 1.60 20.17
N ASP A 15 -3.41 2.37 20.58
CA ASP A 15 -4.54 2.70 19.71
C ASP A 15 -4.03 3.48 18.49
N TRP A 16 -4.37 3.00 17.33
CA TRP A 16 -4.03 3.64 16.07
C TRP A 16 -5.22 4.47 15.60
N GLY A 17 -4.95 5.73 15.36
CA GLY A 17 -5.94 6.70 14.90
C GLY A 17 -6.51 7.56 16.02
N LEU A 18 -6.58 8.83 15.71
CA LEU A 18 -7.19 9.86 16.54
C LEU A 18 -8.63 10.10 16.07
N PRO A 19 -9.54 10.62 16.93
CA PRO A 19 -10.80 11.14 16.47
C PRO A 19 -10.55 12.23 15.42
N ALA A 20 -11.14 12.10 14.23
CA ALA A 20 -11.05 13.13 13.21
C ALA A 20 -12.05 14.26 13.48
N GLU A 21 -11.71 15.47 13.02
CA GLU A 21 -12.70 16.54 12.94
C GLU A 21 -13.77 16.19 11.90
N ALA A 22 -15.03 16.43 12.23
CA ALA A 22 -16.13 16.15 11.32
C ALA A 22 -16.00 17.01 10.05
N GLY A 23 -15.85 16.34 8.90
CA GLY A 23 -15.66 17.02 7.62
C GLY A 23 -14.23 17.50 7.37
N GLY A 24 -13.23 17.04 8.14
CA GLY A 24 -11.82 17.42 8.03
C GLY A 24 -11.09 16.88 6.78
N ALA A 25 -11.75 16.10 5.91
CA ALA A 25 -11.15 15.65 4.67
C ALA A 25 -11.28 16.71 3.57
N ASP A 26 -10.17 17.07 2.96
CA ASP A 26 -10.10 18.02 1.84
C ASP A 26 -10.55 17.37 0.52
N GLN A 27 -10.18 16.11 0.33
CA GLN A 27 -10.47 15.32 -0.86
C GLN A 27 -10.94 13.91 -0.46
N PHE A 28 -11.48 13.16 -1.42
CA PHE A 28 -11.98 11.80 -1.18
C PHE A 28 -11.45 10.83 -2.21
N ALA A 29 -11.11 9.62 -1.75
CA ALA A 29 -10.71 8.51 -2.60
C ALA A 29 -11.60 7.28 -2.33
N ALA A 30 -12.11 6.66 -3.39
CA ALA A 30 -12.90 5.44 -3.33
C ALA A 30 -12.09 4.17 -3.58
N ASN A 31 -10.83 4.32 -3.96
CA ASN A 31 -9.87 3.23 -4.20
C ASN A 31 -8.43 3.75 -4.13
N ASP A 32 -7.47 2.83 -4.12
CA ASP A 32 -6.05 3.17 -3.95
C ASP A 32 -5.48 3.92 -5.16
N MET A 33 -6.00 3.69 -6.36
CA MET A 33 -5.61 4.41 -7.58
C MET A 33 -5.98 5.90 -7.49
N GLU A 34 -7.18 6.21 -7.02
CA GLU A 34 -7.62 7.61 -6.80
C GLU A 34 -6.78 8.27 -5.70
N LEU A 35 -6.52 7.55 -4.59
CA LEU A 35 -5.66 8.03 -3.52
C LEU A 35 -4.26 8.34 -4.04
N ARG A 36 -3.66 7.43 -4.78
CA ARG A 36 -2.37 7.61 -5.43
C ARG A 36 -2.33 8.85 -6.31
N ALA A 37 -3.35 9.04 -7.18
CA ALA A 37 -3.43 10.18 -8.08
C ALA A 37 -3.48 11.53 -7.32
N ILE A 38 -4.20 11.57 -6.18
CA ILE A 38 -4.22 12.75 -5.30
C ILE A 38 -2.82 13.02 -4.75
N VAL A 39 -2.12 12.00 -4.27
CA VAL A 39 -0.78 12.16 -3.69
C VAL A 39 0.23 12.59 -4.75
N GLU A 40 0.21 11.98 -5.93
CA GLU A 40 1.12 12.32 -7.04
C GLU A 40 0.94 13.77 -7.51
N ALA A 41 -0.30 14.24 -7.67
CA ALA A 41 -0.57 15.60 -8.07
C ALA A 41 0.01 16.63 -7.09
N ASN A 42 -0.12 16.40 -5.79
CA ASN A 42 0.38 17.33 -4.78
C ASN A 42 1.90 17.23 -4.55
N CYS A 43 2.49 16.05 -4.71
CA CYS A 43 3.95 15.90 -4.65
C CYS A 43 4.65 16.61 -5.80
N SER A 44 4.06 16.63 -7.00
CA SER A 44 4.61 17.30 -8.18
C SER A 44 4.63 18.83 -8.01
N ASP A 45 3.63 19.39 -7.35
CA ASP A 45 3.47 20.83 -7.16
C ASP A 45 4.16 21.37 -5.89
N GLN A 46 4.85 20.51 -5.12
CA GLN A 46 5.44 20.84 -3.81
C GLN A 46 4.42 21.44 -2.82
N THR A 47 3.15 21.16 -3.04
CA THR A 47 2.08 21.55 -2.12
C THR A 47 1.95 20.53 -0.98
N PRO A 48 1.51 20.92 0.20
CA PRO A 48 1.20 19.96 1.26
C PRO A 48 0.17 18.93 0.74
N ILE A 49 0.43 17.66 1.00
CA ILE A 49 -0.53 16.62 0.64
C ILE A 49 -1.80 16.85 1.46
N PRO A 50 -2.98 16.94 0.81
CA PRO A 50 -4.24 17.19 1.53
C PRO A 50 -4.62 16.01 2.42
N VAL A 51 -5.47 16.25 3.40
CA VAL A 51 -6.10 15.18 4.19
C VAL A 51 -7.14 14.48 3.32
N VAL A 52 -7.00 13.17 3.12
CA VAL A 52 -7.87 12.41 2.21
C VAL A 52 -8.83 11.51 2.97
N GLY A 53 -10.11 11.67 2.69
CA GLY A 53 -11.17 10.78 3.19
C GLY A 53 -11.25 9.49 2.36
N LEU A 54 -11.04 8.33 2.99
CA LEU A 54 -11.12 7.04 2.34
C LEU A 54 -12.53 6.44 2.44
N THR A 55 -13.07 6.00 1.32
CA THR A 55 -14.37 5.32 1.25
C THR A 55 -14.30 3.92 0.65
N GLY A 56 -13.10 3.48 0.24
CA GLY A 56 -12.84 2.17 -0.35
C GLY A 56 -11.36 1.98 -0.66
N GLY A 57 -11.02 0.86 -1.27
CA GLY A 57 -9.65 0.47 -1.62
C GLY A 57 -9.07 -0.59 -0.68
N ASP A 58 -7.89 -1.08 -1.02
CA ASP A 58 -7.18 -2.09 -0.25
C ASP A 58 -6.59 -1.50 1.03
N LEU A 59 -6.16 -0.25 0.97
CA LEU A 59 -5.72 0.50 2.13
C LEU A 59 -6.87 0.74 3.12
N TRP A 60 -8.03 1.24 2.64
CA TRP A 60 -9.22 1.41 3.46
C TRP A 60 -9.65 0.09 4.12
N ARG A 61 -9.48 -1.04 3.42
CA ARG A 61 -9.74 -2.37 3.96
C ARG A 61 -8.78 -2.73 5.10
N ALA A 62 -7.51 -2.37 4.99
CA ALA A 62 -6.52 -2.55 6.06
C ALA A 62 -6.85 -1.73 7.32
N LEU A 63 -7.58 -0.62 7.14
CA LEU A 63 -8.12 0.21 8.24
C LEU A 63 -9.43 -0.34 8.85
N GLY A 64 -9.82 -1.57 8.47
CA GLY A 64 -11.00 -2.24 9.02
C GLY A 64 -12.28 -2.08 8.19
N ALA A 65 -12.22 -1.45 7.02
CA ALA A 65 -13.35 -1.29 6.09
C ALA A 65 -14.66 -0.79 6.77
N PRO A 66 -14.65 0.28 7.54
CA PRO A 66 -15.79 0.70 8.32
C PRO A 66 -16.98 1.08 7.43
N ALA A 67 -18.17 0.59 7.76
CA ALA A 67 -19.39 0.93 7.03
C ALA A 67 -19.73 2.41 7.16
N GLY A 68 -20.52 2.95 6.20
CA GLY A 68 -21.05 4.32 6.26
C GLY A 68 -20.52 5.27 5.19
N GLY A 69 -19.41 4.95 4.53
CA GLY A 69 -18.84 5.77 3.44
C GLY A 69 -18.68 7.24 3.85
N ARG A 70 -18.99 8.17 2.95
CA ARG A 70 -18.84 9.62 3.20
C ARG A 70 -19.62 10.13 4.43
N ARG A 71 -20.73 9.51 4.79
CA ARG A 71 -21.50 9.92 5.99
C ARG A 71 -20.72 9.67 7.27
N ARG A 72 -19.97 8.55 7.32
CA ARG A 72 -19.10 8.25 8.44
C ARG A 72 -18.00 9.29 8.59
N LEU A 73 -17.36 9.70 7.48
CA LEU A 73 -16.29 10.71 7.47
C LEU A 73 -16.74 12.09 7.97
N GLN A 74 -18.05 12.34 7.97
CA GLN A 74 -18.67 13.57 8.48
C GLN A 74 -19.23 13.42 9.92
N SER A 75 -19.00 12.27 10.53
CA SER A 75 -19.53 11.94 11.87
C SER A 75 -18.41 11.91 12.92
N LYS A 76 -18.80 11.81 14.17
CA LYS A 76 -17.88 11.60 15.32
C LYS A 76 -17.18 10.23 15.32
N GLU A 77 -17.59 9.34 14.42
CA GLU A 77 -16.98 8.02 14.26
C GLU A 77 -15.77 8.03 13.35
N ALA A 78 -15.55 9.13 12.62
CA ALA A 78 -14.40 9.31 11.76
C ALA A 78 -13.09 9.23 12.56
N ARG A 79 -12.13 8.54 12.00
CA ARG A 79 -10.78 8.39 12.55
C ARG A 79 -9.76 8.95 11.57
N GLU A 80 -8.79 9.66 12.10
CA GLU A 80 -7.64 10.18 11.37
C GLU A 80 -6.41 9.36 11.69
N VAL A 81 -5.65 8.97 10.67
CA VAL A 81 -4.40 8.24 10.80
C VAL A 81 -3.37 8.74 9.79
N SER A 82 -2.11 8.71 10.19
CA SER A 82 -1.00 8.83 9.24
C SER A 82 -0.72 7.48 8.62
N ILE A 83 -0.35 7.47 7.35
CA ILE A 83 0.08 6.28 6.62
C ILE A 83 1.36 6.53 5.86
N ASP A 84 2.07 5.46 5.62
CA ASP A 84 3.30 5.46 4.85
C ASP A 84 2.99 5.52 3.35
N VAL A 85 3.88 6.12 2.58
CA VAL A 85 3.82 6.19 1.13
C VAL A 85 5.09 5.57 0.56
N ILE A 86 5.04 5.03 -0.64
CA ILE A 86 6.18 4.40 -1.30
C ILE A 86 6.62 5.29 -2.45
N ASP A 87 7.84 5.82 -2.37
CA ASP A 87 8.50 6.44 -3.49
C ASP A 87 9.02 5.34 -4.42
N VAL A 88 8.72 5.43 -5.71
CA VAL A 88 9.01 4.40 -6.71
C VAL A 88 9.72 5.03 -7.89
N CYS A 89 10.88 4.49 -8.25
CA CYS A 89 11.58 4.82 -9.47
C CYS A 89 11.60 3.59 -10.38
N LEU A 90 11.02 3.71 -11.57
CA LEU A 90 10.98 2.67 -12.61
C LEU A 90 11.80 3.16 -13.81
N GLY A 91 13.00 2.61 -13.99
CA GLY A 91 13.98 3.21 -14.91
C GLY A 91 14.28 4.65 -14.50
N ASP A 92 13.96 5.61 -15.36
CA ASP A 92 14.18 7.05 -15.12
C ASP A 92 12.90 7.79 -14.69
N GLN A 93 11.79 7.09 -14.46
CA GLN A 93 10.49 7.69 -14.11
C GLN A 93 10.16 7.50 -12.65
N ASN A 94 9.70 8.57 -12.02
CA ASN A 94 9.29 8.58 -10.63
C ASN A 94 7.78 8.46 -10.51
N TYR A 95 7.35 7.62 -9.59
CA TYR A 95 5.96 7.33 -9.25
C TYR A 95 5.80 7.28 -7.73
N ILE A 96 4.56 7.21 -7.30
CA ILE A 96 4.18 6.93 -5.93
C ILE A 96 3.31 5.68 -5.90
N ALA A 97 3.39 4.91 -4.82
CA ALA A 97 2.40 3.90 -4.51
C ALA A 97 1.97 4.04 -3.04
N VAL A 98 0.74 3.65 -2.74
CA VAL A 98 0.17 3.79 -1.39
C VAL A 98 -0.15 2.46 -0.73
N ALA A 99 -0.60 1.46 -1.48
CA ALA A 99 -1.03 0.18 -0.96
C ALA A 99 -0.14 -0.99 -1.37
N HIS A 100 0.15 -1.14 -2.66
CA HIS A 100 0.89 -2.32 -3.13
C HIS A 100 1.51 -2.15 -4.52
N ILE A 101 2.60 -2.88 -4.75
CA ILE A 101 3.31 -2.95 -6.03
C ILE A 101 3.52 -4.41 -6.41
N PHE A 102 3.30 -4.75 -7.68
CA PHE A 102 3.58 -6.07 -8.23
C PHE A 102 4.53 -5.98 -9.40
N PHE A 103 5.58 -6.79 -9.35
CA PHE A 103 6.49 -7.03 -10.48
C PHE A 103 6.27 -8.45 -10.98
N LEU A 104 5.89 -8.60 -12.26
CA LEU A 104 5.57 -9.90 -12.82
C LEU A 104 5.70 -9.92 -14.36
N THR A 105 6.00 -11.08 -14.89
CA THR A 105 5.87 -11.33 -16.34
C THR A 105 4.42 -11.69 -16.68
N SER A 106 3.80 -12.51 -15.86
CA SER A 106 2.41 -12.96 -15.99
C SER A 106 1.89 -13.43 -14.63
N TRP A 107 0.58 -13.26 -14.39
CA TRP A 107 -0.08 -13.81 -13.21
C TRP A 107 -0.04 -15.36 -13.15
N TRP A 108 0.15 -16.02 -14.28
CA TRP A 108 0.07 -17.46 -14.41
C TRP A 108 1.42 -18.15 -14.53
N ARG A 109 2.47 -17.45 -14.93
CA ARG A 109 3.81 -17.99 -15.20
C ARG A 109 4.90 -17.03 -14.81
N GLY A 110 6.06 -17.60 -14.43
CA GLY A 110 7.26 -16.85 -14.09
C GLY A 110 7.20 -16.22 -12.71
N PRO A 111 8.25 -15.53 -12.32
CA PRO A 111 8.37 -14.93 -11.01
C PRO A 111 7.33 -13.82 -10.81
N VAL A 112 6.88 -13.72 -9.56
CA VAL A 112 6.06 -12.62 -9.06
C VAL A 112 6.75 -12.08 -7.81
N THR A 113 6.93 -10.77 -7.77
CA THR A 113 7.34 -10.06 -6.56
C THR A 113 6.22 -9.09 -6.18
N ALA A 114 5.71 -9.22 -4.98
CA ALA A 114 4.76 -8.30 -4.37
C ALA A 114 5.48 -7.49 -3.30
N VAL A 115 5.34 -6.18 -3.35
CA VAL A 115 5.77 -5.24 -2.31
C VAL A 115 4.53 -4.60 -1.74
N MET A 116 4.30 -4.79 -0.45
CA MET A 116 3.04 -4.51 0.20
C MET A 116 3.23 -3.51 1.34
N ASN A 117 2.47 -2.43 1.30
CA ASN A 117 2.28 -1.48 2.40
C ASN A 117 0.95 -1.77 3.13
N SER A 118 0.04 -2.47 2.46
CA SER A 118 -1.24 -2.95 2.97
C SER A 118 -1.32 -4.46 2.89
N GLU A 119 -2.03 -5.11 3.79
CA GLU A 119 -2.19 -6.58 3.78
C GLU A 119 -3.03 -7.09 2.60
N TRP A 120 -3.85 -6.25 1.99
CA TRP A 120 -4.87 -6.64 1.03
C TRP A 120 -4.52 -6.32 -0.43
N ARG A 121 -5.07 -7.15 -1.35
CA ARG A 121 -5.28 -6.85 -2.75
C ARG A 121 -6.65 -7.38 -3.17
N GLY A 122 -7.64 -6.50 -3.24
CA GLY A 122 -9.02 -6.90 -3.40
C GLY A 122 -9.46 -7.82 -2.27
N ARG A 123 -9.89 -9.03 -2.61
CA ARG A 123 -10.32 -10.03 -1.62
C ARG A 123 -9.17 -10.85 -1.01
N TRP A 124 -7.96 -10.69 -1.48
CA TRP A 124 -6.81 -11.50 -1.09
C TRP A 124 -5.97 -10.79 -0.03
N ARG A 125 -5.72 -11.48 1.05
CA ARG A 125 -4.83 -11.06 2.13
C ARG A 125 -3.40 -11.50 1.79
N VAL A 126 -2.76 -10.74 0.90
CA VAL A 126 -1.47 -11.09 0.29
C VAL A 126 -0.32 -11.04 1.29
N ALA A 127 -0.29 -10.04 2.15
CA ALA A 127 0.75 -9.87 3.16
C ALA A 127 0.13 -9.67 4.55
N PRO A 128 -0.24 -10.76 5.27
CA PRO A 128 -0.97 -10.67 6.54
C PRO A 128 -0.26 -9.90 7.67
N ARG A 129 1.01 -9.55 7.48
CA ARG A 129 1.82 -8.78 8.43
C ARG A 129 2.00 -7.32 8.04
N ALA A 130 1.68 -6.97 6.78
CA ALA A 130 1.84 -5.62 6.30
C ALA A 130 0.93 -4.67 7.06
N HIS A 131 1.48 -3.52 7.41
CA HIS A 131 0.76 -2.48 8.13
C HIS A 131 1.11 -1.11 7.55
N PRO A 132 0.13 -0.29 7.17
CA PRO A 132 0.38 0.91 6.38
C PRO A 132 1.01 2.08 7.15
N ASN A 133 1.41 1.88 8.40
CA ASN A 133 2.08 2.90 9.24
C ASN A 133 3.12 2.28 10.17
N ASP A 134 3.91 1.32 9.73
CA ASP A 134 4.97 0.77 10.58
C ASP A 134 6.39 1.03 10.05
N GLY A 135 6.49 1.81 8.98
CA GLY A 135 7.75 2.18 8.35
C GLY A 135 8.45 1.02 7.65
N TRP A 136 7.71 -0.03 7.26
CA TRP A 136 8.22 -1.21 6.60
C TRP A 136 7.37 -1.63 5.42
N LEU A 137 8.01 -2.19 4.40
CA LEU A 137 7.37 -2.86 3.29
C LEU A 137 7.51 -4.38 3.43
N ASP A 138 6.42 -5.11 3.32
CA ASP A 138 6.45 -6.57 3.24
C ASP A 138 6.68 -7.01 1.81
N VAL A 139 7.75 -7.77 1.56
CA VAL A 139 8.08 -8.29 0.24
C VAL A 139 7.83 -9.79 0.20
N LEU A 140 7.09 -10.21 -0.82
CA LEU A 140 6.85 -11.62 -1.13
C LEU A 140 7.31 -11.90 -2.55
N ALA A 141 8.19 -12.86 -2.72
CA ALA A 141 8.72 -13.24 -4.03
C ALA A 141 8.68 -14.76 -4.23
N GLY A 142 8.19 -15.19 -5.38
CA GLY A 142 8.13 -16.61 -5.70
C GLY A 142 7.88 -16.87 -7.19
N ASP A 143 8.24 -18.08 -7.61
CA ASP A 143 7.92 -18.60 -8.94
C ASP A 143 7.26 -19.96 -8.79
N LEU A 144 5.94 -19.96 -8.66
CA LEU A 144 5.17 -21.17 -8.44
C LEU A 144 4.62 -21.72 -9.77
N PRO A 145 4.63 -23.05 -9.93
CA PRO A 145 3.91 -23.71 -11.01
C PRO A 145 2.42 -23.37 -10.98
N ILE A 146 1.78 -23.33 -12.15
CA ILE A 146 0.38 -22.92 -12.31
C ILE A 146 -0.59 -23.66 -11.36
N ARG A 147 -0.41 -24.97 -11.17
CA ARG A 147 -1.25 -25.75 -10.25
C ARG A 147 -1.14 -25.27 -8.80
N GLN A 148 0.06 -24.92 -8.36
CA GLN A 148 0.28 -24.37 -7.01
C GLN A 148 -0.32 -22.98 -6.87
N ARG A 149 -0.32 -22.16 -7.95
CA ARG A 149 -0.98 -20.84 -7.94
C ARG A 149 -2.49 -20.95 -7.75
N PHE A 150 -3.12 -21.95 -8.35
CA PHE A 150 -4.56 -22.21 -8.13
C PHE A 150 -4.85 -22.58 -6.67
N LEU A 151 -4.07 -23.50 -6.09
CA LEU A 151 -4.22 -23.89 -4.68
C LEU A 151 -3.93 -22.72 -3.72
N LEU A 152 -2.93 -21.91 -4.07
CA LEU A 152 -2.58 -20.73 -3.29
C LEU A 152 -3.70 -19.69 -3.27
N ARG A 153 -4.44 -19.55 -4.38
CA ARG A 153 -5.51 -18.57 -4.54
C ARG A 153 -6.61 -18.67 -3.49
N GLU A 154 -6.95 -19.88 -3.06
CA GLU A 154 -7.93 -20.11 -2.00
C GLU A 154 -7.37 -19.69 -0.65
N ARG A 155 -6.10 -20.03 -0.36
CA ARG A 155 -5.42 -19.67 0.88
C ARG A 155 -5.12 -18.18 1.01
N LEU A 156 -4.99 -17.46 -0.11
CA LEU A 156 -4.84 -16.00 -0.11
C LEU A 156 -6.05 -15.28 0.48
N VAL A 157 -7.24 -15.87 0.45
CA VAL A 157 -8.45 -15.24 1.01
C VAL A 157 -8.36 -15.12 2.54
N THR A 158 -7.82 -16.15 3.19
CA THR A 158 -7.64 -16.21 4.65
C THR A 158 -6.27 -15.71 5.11
N GLY A 159 -5.30 -15.59 4.18
CA GLY A 159 -3.91 -15.26 4.51
C GLY A 159 -3.08 -16.49 4.94
N ASP A 160 -3.62 -17.72 4.84
CA ASP A 160 -2.98 -18.97 5.27
C ASP A 160 -1.99 -19.54 4.22
N HIS A 161 -1.58 -18.75 3.26
CA HIS A 161 -0.61 -19.11 2.25
C HIS A 161 0.85 -18.99 2.73
N LEU A 162 1.08 -18.39 3.90
CA LEU A 162 2.37 -18.27 4.55
C LEU A 162 2.36 -18.95 5.92
N PRO A 163 3.50 -19.59 6.35
CA PRO A 163 4.75 -19.74 5.60
C PRO A 163 4.65 -20.74 4.45
N ASN A 164 5.41 -20.49 3.37
CA ASN A 164 5.49 -21.40 2.21
C ASN A 164 6.93 -21.42 1.69
N SER A 165 7.52 -22.59 1.57
CA SER A 165 8.92 -22.76 1.14
C SER A 165 9.20 -22.24 -0.28
N ALA A 166 8.17 -22.15 -1.13
CA ALA A 166 8.28 -21.63 -2.50
C ALA A 166 8.06 -20.09 -2.57
N ILE A 167 7.74 -19.44 -1.44
CA ILE A 167 7.58 -18.01 -1.34
C ILE A 167 8.58 -17.47 -0.33
N ARG A 168 9.51 -16.67 -0.80
CA ARG A 168 10.40 -15.89 0.08
C ARG A 168 9.62 -14.66 0.56
N SER A 169 9.66 -14.43 1.86
CA SER A 169 9.06 -13.25 2.47
C SER A 169 10.07 -12.53 3.34
N GLY A 170 9.99 -11.22 3.37
CA GLY A 170 10.87 -10.37 4.17
C GLY A 170 10.27 -9.00 4.36
N ARG A 171 10.88 -8.19 5.23
CA ARG A 171 10.52 -6.80 5.48
C ARG A 171 11.71 -5.91 5.15
N ILE A 172 11.46 -4.82 4.48
CA ILE A 172 12.48 -3.87 4.00
C ILE A 172 11.98 -2.44 4.15
N LYS A 173 12.91 -1.49 4.11
CA LYS A 173 12.62 -0.05 4.00
C LYS A 173 12.96 0.50 2.62
N GLU A 174 13.89 -0.16 1.96
CA GLU A 174 14.35 0.18 0.62
C GLU A 174 14.50 -1.12 -0.18
N PHE A 175 14.26 -1.04 -1.47
CA PHE A 175 14.41 -2.16 -2.40
C PHE A 175 14.92 -1.64 -3.72
N SER A 176 15.93 -2.30 -4.26
CA SER A 176 16.41 -2.04 -5.61
C SER A 176 16.67 -3.35 -6.31
N GLN A 177 16.25 -3.44 -7.56
CA GLN A 177 16.43 -4.62 -8.37
C GLN A 177 16.59 -4.25 -9.85
N GLU A 178 17.59 -4.83 -10.49
CA GLU A 178 17.68 -4.92 -11.95
C GLU A 178 17.03 -6.22 -12.39
N PHE A 179 16.22 -6.14 -13.44
CA PHE A 179 15.56 -7.29 -14.03
C PHE A 179 16.34 -7.82 -15.21
N SER A 180 16.53 -9.11 -15.29
CA SER A 180 17.19 -9.76 -16.46
C SER A 180 16.42 -9.59 -17.78
N ARG A 181 15.14 -9.20 -17.69
CA ARG A 181 14.24 -8.89 -18.81
C ARG A 181 13.24 -7.84 -18.35
N PRO A 182 12.79 -6.95 -19.26
CA PRO A 182 11.76 -5.95 -18.93
C PRO A 182 10.56 -6.58 -18.24
N THR A 183 10.33 -6.20 -17.00
CA THR A 183 9.32 -6.76 -16.11
C THR A 183 8.19 -5.78 -15.93
N ARG A 184 6.96 -6.26 -16.01
CA ARG A 184 5.74 -5.46 -15.84
C ARG A 184 5.62 -5.00 -14.41
N ALA A 185 5.38 -3.70 -14.21
CA ALA A 185 5.11 -3.09 -12.92
C ALA A 185 3.63 -2.69 -12.83
N ILE A 186 2.99 -3.06 -11.71
CA ILE A 186 1.60 -2.69 -11.42
C ILE A 186 1.60 -2.02 -10.05
N LEU A 187 1.27 -0.73 -10.01
CA LEU A 187 1.24 0.11 -8.81
C LEU A 187 -0.22 0.43 -8.46
N ASP A 188 -0.68 0.05 -7.29
CA ASP A 188 -2.05 0.29 -6.80
C ASP A 188 -3.14 -0.08 -7.82
N GLY A 189 -2.89 -1.14 -8.60
CA GLY A 189 -3.77 -1.64 -9.63
C GLY A 189 -3.55 -1.05 -11.04
N VAL A 190 -2.75 -0.01 -11.19
CA VAL A 190 -2.40 0.62 -12.48
C VAL A 190 -1.19 -0.06 -13.10
N ASP A 191 -1.28 -0.39 -14.38
CA ASP A 191 -0.18 -0.97 -15.15
C ASP A 191 0.73 0.14 -15.68
N GLU A 192 1.93 0.24 -15.14
CA GLU A 192 2.93 1.24 -15.53
C GLU A 192 3.84 0.75 -16.65
N GLY A 193 3.55 -0.39 -17.24
CA GLY A 193 4.34 -0.94 -18.34
C GLY A 193 5.48 -1.86 -17.89
N ARG A 194 6.53 -1.95 -18.71
CA ARG A 194 7.67 -2.82 -18.47
C ARG A 194 8.94 -2.01 -18.28
N HIS A 195 9.69 -2.38 -17.26
CA HIS A 195 10.93 -1.69 -16.86
C HIS A 195 12.04 -2.69 -16.61
N ASP A 196 13.27 -2.24 -16.83
CA ASP A 196 14.49 -3.04 -16.62
C ASP A 196 15.03 -2.92 -15.19
N SER A 197 14.61 -1.90 -14.46
CA SER A 197 15.03 -1.67 -13.08
C SER A 197 13.93 -1.03 -12.24
N VAL A 198 14.06 -1.21 -10.94
CA VAL A 198 13.22 -0.57 -9.93
C VAL A 198 14.04 -0.18 -8.72
N SER A 199 13.72 0.97 -8.15
CA SER A 199 14.14 1.38 -6.82
C SER A 199 12.92 1.86 -6.03
N LEU A 200 12.77 1.39 -4.81
CA LEU A 200 11.66 1.73 -3.93
C LEU A 200 12.20 2.20 -2.58
N LYS A 201 11.52 3.17 -2.01
CA LYS A 201 11.79 3.64 -0.65
C LYS A 201 10.49 3.98 0.07
N ILE A 202 10.32 3.46 1.30
CA ILE A 202 9.20 3.87 2.14
C ILE A 202 9.45 5.26 2.70
N ARG A 203 8.40 6.07 2.69
CA ARG A 203 8.34 7.40 3.31
C ARG A 203 7.31 7.33 4.43
N PRO A 204 7.77 7.17 5.68
CA PRO A 204 6.88 7.02 6.83
C PRO A 204 6.04 8.26 7.09
N ASP A 205 4.82 8.05 7.58
CA ASP A 205 3.88 9.09 8.03
C ASP A 205 3.62 10.20 6.98
N ALA A 206 3.75 9.89 5.71
CA ALA A 206 3.77 10.88 4.63
C ALA A 206 2.39 11.37 4.19
N LEU A 207 1.32 10.68 4.58
CA LEU A 207 -0.05 10.99 4.18
C LEU A 207 -0.99 10.84 5.36
N THR A 208 -1.84 11.84 5.57
CA THR A 208 -2.93 11.78 6.55
C THR A 208 -4.23 11.37 5.86
N VAL A 209 -4.89 10.34 6.39
CA VAL A 209 -6.19 9.88 5.89
C VAL A 209 -7.24 9.86 6.98
N ILE A 210 -8.50 10.07 6.58
CA ILE A 210 -9.69 9.91 7.44
C ILE A 210 -10.54 8.74 6.92
N TYR A 211 -11.01 7.88 7.83
CA TYR A 211 -11.82 6.70 7.50
C TYR A 211 -12.94 6.42 8.50
#